data_e1c5839e5ecf17b22d664bc3a62d1f08
#
_entry.id   e1c5839e5ecf17b22d664bc3a62d1f08
#
_cell.length_a   1.000
_cell.length_b   1.000
_cell.length_c   1.000
_cell.angle_alpha   90.00
_cell.angle_beta   90.00
_cell.angle_gamma   90.00
#
_symmetry.space_group_name_H-M   'P 1'
#
loop_
_entity.id
_entity.type
_entity.pdbx_description
1 polymer ?
#
loop_
_entity_poly.entity_id
_entity_poly.type
_entity_poly.pdbx_seq_one_letter_code
_entity_poly.pdbx_strand_id
1 'polypeptide(L)'
;MQITHVKIYPTVDGTLRCYADVTFDNCLSVRELRLERTPTGYKVCMPNLKQQDGTLRTVAYPTDHKMLEAIEDAVIAEYKKVIGASIRSKRRVWLPT
;
A
#
# COMPACT_ATOMS: atom_id res chain seq x y z
N MET A 1 11.77 3.32 -15.37
CA MET A 1 10.78 3.98 -14.48
C MET A 1 11.10 3.63 -13.05
N GLN A 2 11.24 4.62 -12.20
CA GLN A 2 11.62 4.42 -10.80
C GLN A 2 10.52 4.90 -9.87
N ILE A 3 10.35 4.18 -8.75
CA ILE A 3 9.45 4.62 -7.69
C ILE A 3 10.17 5.73 -6.92
N THR A 4 9.57 6.92 -6.89
CA THR A 4 10.16 8.09 -6.28
C THR A 4 9.46 8.53 -5.00
N HIS A 5 8.21 8.08 -4.78
CA HIS A 5 7.48 8.41 -3.57
C HIS A 5 6.39 7.38 -3.31
N VAL A 6 6.18 7.06 -2.04
CA VAL A 6 5.08 6.20 -1.59
C VAL A 6 4.41 6.88 -0.41
N LYS A 7 3.09 7.06 -0.50
CA LYS A 7 2.31 7.61 0.60
C LYS A 7 1.33 6.56 1.10
N ILE A 8 1.31 6.36 2.41
CA ILE A 8 0.51 5.33 3.07
C ILE A 8 -0.65 5.99 3.80
N TYR A 9 -1.85 5.44 3.61
CA TYR A 9 -3.07 5.83 4.33
C TYR A 9 -3.54 4.63 5.13
N PRO A 10 -3.17 4.51 6.41
CA PRO A 10 -3.55 3.35 7.22
C PRO A 10 -5.06 3.24 7.35
N THR A 11 -5.59 2.06 7.08
CA THR A 11 -7.02 1.79 7.19
C THR A 11 -7.17 0.29 7.47
N VAL A 12 -7.71 -0.05 8.62
CA VAL A 12 -7.91 -1.46 8.96
C VAL A 12 -9.36 -1.83 8.73
N ASP A 13 -9.58 -2.75 7.80
CA ASP A 13 -10.91 -3.27 7.47
C ASP A 13 -10.76 -4.70 6.97
N GLY A 14 -11.07 -5.68 7.82
CA GLY A 14 -10.84 -7.07 7.49
C GLY A 14 -9.36 -7.33 7.26
N THR A 15 -9.01 -7.80 6.06
CA THR A 15 -7.63 -8.03 5.68
C THR A 15 -6.91 -6.77 5.20
N LEU A 16 -7.65 -5.72 4.87
CA LEU A 16 -7.08 -4.45 4.41
C LEU A 16 -6.32 -3.76 5.52
N ARG A 17 -5.09 -3.35 5.22
CA ARG A 17 -4.22 -2.66 6.19
C ARG A 17 -3.96 -1.20 5.83
N CYS A 18 -3.90 -0.89 4.56
CA CYS A 18 -3.76 0.50 4.12
C CYS A 18 -4.09 0.64 2.65
N TYR A 19 -4.37 1.89 2.27
CA TYR A 19 -4.30 2.31 0.87
C TYR A 19 -2.94 2.95 0.65
N ALA A 20 -2.47 2.93 -0.58
CA ALA A 20 -1.19 3.52 -0.93
C ALA A 20 -1.26 4.25 -2.26
N ASP A 21 -0.54 5.38 -2.33
CA ASP A 21 -0.29 6.09 -3.57
C ASP A 21 1.19 5.91 -3.89
N VAL A 22 1.50 5.51 -5.11
CA VAL A 22 2.87 5.30 -5.56
C VAL A 22 3.16 6.25 -6.71
N THR A 23 4.25 7.02 -6.60
CA THR A 23 4.68 7.96 -7.62
C THR A 23 5.92 7.43 -8.33
N PHE A 24 5.91 7.54 -9.64
CA PHE A 24 7.01 7.10 -10.51
C PHE A 24 7.65 8.31 -11.18
N ASP A 25 8.97 8.36 -11.18
CA ASP A 25 9.77 9.39 -11.86
C ASP A 25 9.32 10.82 -11.51
N ASN A 26 8.79 11.02 -10.31
CA ASN A 26 8.25 12.30 -9.84
C ASN A 26 7.18 12.92 -10.76
N CYS A 27 6.57 12.13 -11.62
CA CYS A 27 5.64 12.68 -12.61
C CYS A 27 4.36 11.86 -12.84
N LEU A 28 4.29 10.62 -12.35
CA LEU A 28 3.10 9.80 -12.48
C LEU A 28 2.76 9.16 -11.15
N SER A 29 1.57 9.42 -10.64
CA SER A 29 1.08 8.78 -9.42
C SER A 29 -0.04 7.81 -9.73
N VAL A 30 0.06 6.61 -9.17
CA VAL A 30 -1.02 5.63 -9.19
C VAL A 30 -1.58 5.57 -7.77
N ARG A 31 -2.88 5.83 -7.63
CA ARG A 31 -3.55 5.91 -6.34
C ARG A 31 -4.37 4.66 -6.05
N GLU A 32 -4.71 4.51 -4.78
CA GLU A 32 -5.64 3.48 -4.32
C GLU A 32 -5.14 2.06 -4.52
N LEU A 33 -3.83 1.84 -4.44
CA LEU A 33 -3.33 0.50 -4.23
C LEU A 33 -3.75 0.06 -2.83
N ARG A 34 -4.00 -1.23 -2.66
CA ARG A 34 -4.41 -1.77 -1.36
C ARG A 34 -3.37 -2.75 -0.86
N LEU A 35 -2.99 -2.61 0.39
CA LEU A 35 -2.15 -3.60 1.06
C LEU A 35 -3.03 -4.46 1.95
N GLU A 36 -3.04 -5.76 1.68
CA GLU A 36 -3.85 -6.71 2.43
C GLU A 36 -2.95 -7.72 3.15
N ARG A 37 -3.36 -8.09 4.35
CA ARG A 37 -2.70 -9.14 5.12
C ARG A 37 -3.12 -10.50 4.60
N THR A 38 -2.16 -11.38 4.37
CA THR A 38 -2.39 -12.77 3.97
C THR A 38 -1.80 -13.71 5.03
N PRO A 39 -2.14 -15.01 5.02
CA PRO A 39 -1.54 -15.95 5.96
C PRO A 39 -0.02 -16.03 5.87
N THR A 40 0.56 -15.71 4.71
CA THR A 40 2.01 -15.78 4.50
C THR A 40 2.69 -14.41 4.54
N GLY A 41 1.94 -13.33 4.73
CA GLY A 41 2.53 -11.98 4.78
C GLY A 41 1.57 -10.91 4.27
N TYR A 42 2.01 -10.16 3.28
CA TYR A 42 1.24 -9.05 2.71
C TYR A 42 1.11 -9.21 1.21
N LYS A 43 0.02 -8.68 0.68
CA LYS A 43 -0.24 -8.65 -0.76
C LYS A 43 -0.65 -7.25 -1.17
N VAL A 44 -0.08 -6.75 -2.25
CA VAL A 44 -0.48 -5.47 -2.84
C VAL A 44 -1.47 -5.73 -3.97
N CYS A 45 -2.64 -5.10 -3.87
CA CYS A 45 -3.68 -5.18 -4.89
C CYS A 45 -3.71 -3.87 -5.67
N MET A 46 -3.72 -3.98 -6.98
CA MET A 46 -3.78 -2.83 -7.87
C MET A 46 -5.15 -2.17 -7.84
N PRO A 47 -5.25 -0.88 -8.23
CA PRO A 47 -6.52 -0.18 -8.18
C PRO A 47 -7.55 -0.78 -9.14
N ASN A 48 -8.79 -0.87 -8.68
CA ASN A 48 -9.91 -1.41 -9.44
C ASN A 48 -11.00 -0.39 -9.59
N LEU A 49 -11.76 -0.53 -10.68
CA LEU A 49 -12.97 0.24 -10.91
C LEU A 49 -14.14 -0.72 -10.98
N LYS A 50 -15.21 -0.41 -10.24
CA LYS A 50 -16.45 -1.18 -10.32
C LYS A 50 -17.24 -0.78 -11.56
N GLN A 51 -17.56 -1.75 -12.38
CA GLN A 51 -18.32 -1.52 -13.60
C GLN A 51 -19.82 -1.54 -13.33
N GLN A 52 -20.63 -1.12 -14.30
CA GLN A 52 -22.08 -1.05 -14.17
C GLN A 52 -22.72 -2.41 -13.94
N ASP A 53 -22.12 -3.48 -14.46
CA ASP A 53 -22.59 -4.84 -14.27
C ASP A 53 -22.19 -5.45 -12.93
N GLY A 54 -21.49 -4.69 -12.08
CA GLY A 54 -21.05 -5.14 -10.77
C GLY A 54 -19.68 -5.79 -10.76
N THR A 55 -19.06 -6.05 -11.92
CA THR A 55 -17.72 -6.63 -11.97
C THR A 55 -16.65 -5.58 -11.65
N LEU A 56 -15.49 -6.06 -11.19
CA LEU A 56 -14.33 -5.20 -10.94
C LEU A 56 -13.36 -5.29 -12.11
N ARG A 57 -12.83 -4.14 -12.50
CA ARG A 57 -11.81 -4.07 -13.54
C ARG A 57 -10.57 -3.40 -12.97
N THR A 58 -9.43 -4.06 -13.10
CA THR A 58 -8.15 -3.46 -12.76
C THR A 58 -7.82 -2.37 -13.76
N VAL A 59 -7.60 -1.14 -13.26
CA VAL A 59 -7.40 0.02 -14.14
C VAL A 59 -5.95 0.41 -14.31
N ALA A 60 -5.06 -0.12 -13.46
CA ALA A 60 -3.63 0.08 -13.61
C ALA A 60 -2.92 -1.16 -13.06
N TYR A 61 -1.93 -1.64 -13.77
CA TYR A 61 -1.16 -2.80 -13.33
C TYR A 61 0.21 -2.79 -14.00
N PRO A 62 1.25 -3.31 -13.33
CA PRO A 62 2.55 -3.46 -13.96
C PRO A 62 2.53 -4.62 -14.94
N THR A 63 3.12 -4.41 -16.11
CA THR A 63 3.24 -5.47 -17.12
C THR A 63 4.55 -6.23 -16.98
N ASP A 64 5.45 -5.74 -16.14
CA ASP A 64 6.74 -6.35 -15.85
C ASP A 64 6.76 -6.87 -14.42
N HIS A 65 7.16 -8.11 -14.24
CA HIS A 65 7.23 -8.75 -12.93
C HIS A 65 8.18 -8.04 -11.97
N LYS A 66 9.27 -7.53 -12.48
CA LYS A 66 10.23 -6.77 -11.66
C LYS A 66 9.61 -5.48 -11.11
N MET A 67 8.77 -4.82 -11.89
CA MET A 67 8.07 -3.63 -11.43
C MET A 67 7.04 -3.98 -10.36
N LEU A 68 6.33 -5.10 -10.51
CA LEU A 68 5.40 -5.56 -9.49
C LEU A 68 6.13 -5.80 -8.17
N GLU A 69 7.25 -6.48 -8.19
CA GLU A 69 8.06 -6.72 -6.99
C GLU A 69 8.54 -5.41 -6.37
N ALA A 70 8.98 -4.48 -7.20
CA ALA A 70 9.45 -3.16 -6.72
C ALA A 70 8.32 -2.40 -6.02
N ILE A 71 7.11 -2.44 -6.57
CA ILE A 71 5.94 -1.80 -5.95
C ILE A 71 5.60 -2.47 -4.63
N GLU A 72 5.55 -3.79 -4.60
CA GLU A 72 5.26 -4.54 -3.37
C GLU A 72 6.26 -4.23 -2.27
N ASP A 73 7.55 -4.30 -2.59
CA ASP A 73 8.61 -4.02 -1.63
C ASP A 73 8.54 -2.59 -1.10
N ALA A 74 8.32 -1.61 -1.97
CA ALA A 74 8.25 -0.22 -1.59
C ALA A 74 7.05 0.08 -0.70
N VAL A 75 5.88 -0.45 -1.05
CA VAL A 75 4.65 -0.24 -0.26
C VAL A 75 4.77 -0.91 1.10
N ILE A 76 5.23 -2.15 1.15
CA ILE A 76 5.39 -2.88 2.41
C ILE A 76 6.40 -2.19 3.32
N ALA A 77 7.53 -1.76 2.78
CA ALA A 77 8.56 -1.08 3.56
C ALA A 77 8.03 0.22 4.17
N GLU A 78 7.31 1.02 3.39
CA GLU A 78 6.76 2.29 3.87
C GLU A 78 5.64 2.05 4.90
N TYR A 79 4.81 1.05 4.68
CA TYR A 79 3.77 0.67 5.62
C TYR A 79 4.38 0.30 6.99
N LYS A 80 5.43 -0.49 6.99
CA LYS A 80 6.10 -0.88 8.24
C LYS A 80 6.69 0.31 8.97
N LYS A 81 7.21 1.30 8.26
CA LYS A 81 7.69 2.54 8.88
C LYS A 81 6.56 3.31 9.54
N VAL A 82 5.43 3.45 8.87
CA VAL A 82 4.28 4.18 9.38
C VAL A 82 3.72 3.50 10.63
N ILE A 83 3.55 2.19 10.59
CA ILE A 83 3.08 1.41 11.75
C ILE A 83 4.08 1.50 12.89
N GLY A 84 5.37 1.32 12.61
CA GLY A 84 6.41 1.38 13.64
C GLY A 84 6.43 2.71 14.36
N ALA A 85 6.31 3.80 13.63
CA ALA A 85 6.23 5.14 14.22
C ALA A 85 4.98 5.28 15.09
N SER A 86 3.82 4.81 14.62
CA SER A 86 2.58 4.85 15.37
C SER A 86 2.67 4.03 16.66
N ILE A 87 3.22 2.83 16.60
CA ILE A 87 3.39 1.97 17.75
C ILE A 87 4.33 2.61 18.77
N ARG A 88 5.43 3.20 18.31
CA ARG A 88 6.38 3.90 19.19
C ARG A 88 5.73 5.08 19.91
N SER A 89 4.93 5.85 19.21
CA SER A 89 4.17 6.95 19.79
C SER A 89 3.22 6.45 20.87
N LYS A 90 2.49 5.39 20.61
CA LYS A 90 1.59 4.78 21.58
C LYS A 90 2.33 4.27 22.81
N ARG A 91 3.49 3.65 22.63
CA ARG A 91 4.32 3.20 23.74
C ARG A 91 4.72 4.34 24.65
N ARG A 92 5.12 5.48 24.08
CA ARG A 92 5.48 6.66 24.86
C ARG A 92 4.32 7.15 25.70
N VAL A 93 3.11 7.08 25.18
CA VAL A 93 1.90 7.47 25.91
C VAL A 93 1.56 6.46 26.98
N TRP A 94 1.73 5.17 26.69
CA TRP A 94 1.34 4.08 27.57
C TRP A 94 2.31 3.82 28.72
N LEU A 95 3.57 4.19 28.59
CA LEU A 95 4.56 4.01 29.63
C LEU A 95 4.49 5.16 30.60
N PRO A 96 3.98 4.93 31.83
CA PRO A 96 3.83 6.00 32.80
C PRO A 96 5.15 6.46 33.41
N THR A 97 6.18 5.79 33.08
CA THR A 97 7.53 6.14 33.57
C THR A 97 8.43 6.45 32.41
#